data_b38568cb23decb6585a69e6dc47cc96a
#
_entry.id   b38568cb23decb6585a69e6dc47cc96a
#
_cell.length_a   1.000
_cell.length_b   1.000
_cell.length_c   1.000
_cell.angle_alpha   90.00
_cell.angle_beta   90.00
_cell.angle_gamma   90.00
#
_symmetry.space_group_name_H-M   'P 1'
#
loop_
_entity.id
_entity.type
_entity.pdbx_description
1 polymer ?
#
loop_
_entity_poly.entity_id
_entity_poly.type
_entity_poly.pdbx_seq_one_letter_code
_entity_poly.pdbx_strand_id
1 'polypeptide(L)'
;SSVTLSEVEPGDIRRVNNDAHTVIVLQVNNAGVVVAEGNVNGKVHWGRGMSADEVEAASHYITRYPEGYVPPDDPSTGEPLGTGTIGGLTWTLAKTGTLTISGNGAMPDISSGEAWSAYASQILQIVIQNGVTSIGTGAFQGSAAIGAEIPASVKTIGGSAFRNSSNLASVKISEGVESIGENAFRGCGQLQSITLPASVGSVGSAAFMGCRELTQAVFA
;
A
#
# COMPACT_ATOMS: atom_id res chain seq x y z
N SER A 1 -33.25 9.14 -12.45
CA SER A 1 -32.87 10.03 -13.55
C SER A 1 -31.76 9.34 -14.33
N SER A 2 -31.89 9.25 -15.65
CA SER A 2 -30.80 8.79 -16.51
C SER A 2 -29.68 9.82 -16.46
N VAL A 3 -28.46 9.39 -16.19
CA VAL A 3 -27.28 10.24 -16.17
C VAL A 3 -26.44 9.91 -17.39
N THR A 4 -26.03 10.92 -18.12
CA THR A 4 -25.19 10.76 -19.30
C THR A 4 -23.73 10.55 -18.91
N LEU A 5 -22.93 9.93 -19.78
CA LEU A 5 -21.52 9.70 -19.54
C LEU A 5 -20.74 11.00 -19.26
N SER A 6 -21.20 12.13 -19.85
CA SER A 6 -20.60 13.45 -19.64
C SER A 6 -20.77 14.02 -18.23
N GLU A 7 -21.66 13.45 -17.42
CA GLU A 7 -21.91 13.87 -16.05
C GLU A 7 -21.16 13.02 -15.00
N VAL A 8 -20.36 12.06 -15.46
CA VAL A 8 -19.61 11.12 -14.61
C VAL A 8 -18.20 11.61 -14.41
N GLU A 9 -17.74 11.63 -13.17
CA GLU A 9 -16.40 12.04 -12.78
C GLU A 9 -15.64 10.92 -12.07
N PRO A 10 -14.31 10.90 -12.11
CA PRO A 10 -13.52 10.01 -11.28
C PRO A 10 -13.87 10.17 -9.80
N GLY A 11 -14.09 9.06 -9.11
CA GLY A 11 -14.53 9.04 -7.71
C GLY A 11 -16.04 8.93 -7.52
N ASP A 12 -16.85 9.06 -8.58
CA ASP A 12 -18.28 8.80 -8.48
C ASP A 12 -18.53 7.34 -8.11
N ILE A 13 -19.42 7.11 -7.16
CA ILE A 13 -19.87 5.78 -6.79
C ILE A 13 -21.18 5.50 -7.53
N ARG A 14 -21.24 4.40 -8.25
CA ARG A 14 -22.41 3.95 -8.95
C ARG A 14 -22.90 2.60 -8.45
N ARG A 15 -24.20 2.46 -8.36
CA ARG A 15 -24.87 1.17 -8.17
C ARG A 15 -25.52 0.75 -9.46
N VAL A 16 -25.25 -0.47 -9.90
CA VAL A 16 -25.77 -1.04 -11.14
C VAL A 16 -26.57 -2.33 -10.85
N ASN A 17 -27.46 -2.71 -11.76
CA ASN A 17 -28.25 -3.92 -11.66
C ASN A 17 -29.09 -4.01 -10.37
N ASN A 18 -29.95 -3.02 -10.11
CA ASN A 18 -30.84 -2.99 -8.96
C ASN A 18 -30.11 -3.18 -7.61
N ASP A 19 -29.03 -2.44 -7.42
CA ASP A 19 -28.18 -2.49 -6.21
C ASP A 19 -27.38 -3.80 -6.00
N ALA A 20 -27.33 -4.67 -7.03
CA ALA A 20 -26.55 -5.91 -6.93
C ALA A 20 -25.04 -5.68 -6.99
N HIS A 21 -24.60 -4.56 -7.57
CA HIS A 21 -23.19 -4.22 -7.71
C HIS A 21 -22.92 -2.76 -7.33
N THR A 22 -21.81 -2.54 -6.67
CA THR A 22 -21.27 -1.20 -6.44
C THR A 22 -20.05 -0.99 -7.33
N VAL A 23 -20.02 0.12 -8.03
CA VAL A 23 -18.96 0.48 -8.97
C VAL A 23 -18.40 1.83 -8.56
N ILE A 24 -17.09 1.92 -8.43
CA ILE A 24 -16.37 3.19 -8.22
C ILE A 24 -15.70 3.57 -9.54
N VAL A 25 -15.99 4.76 -10.03
CA VAL A 25 -15.37 5.29 -11.26
C VAL A 25 -13.95 5.74 -10.96
N LEU A 26 -12.97 5.15 -11.63
CA LEU A 26 -11.56 5.48 -11.49
C LEU A 26 -11.08 6.46 -12.56
N GLN A 27 -11.61 6.34 -13.76
CA GLN A 27 -11.23 7.16 -14.91
C GLN A 27 -12.38 7.28 -15.90
N VAL A 28 -12.52 8.44 -16.50
CA VAL A 28 -13.47 8.72 -17.60
C VAL A 28 -12.69 9.17 -18.82
N ASN A 29 -13.03 8.63 -19.98
CA ASN A 29 -12.49 9.06 -21.27
C ASN A 29 -13.54 8.86 -22.39
N ASN A 30 -13.21 9.26 -23.61
CA ASN A 30 -14.14 9.19 -24.75
C ASN A 30 -14.56 7.74 -25.14
N ALA A 31 -13.86 6.73 -24.66
CA ALA A 31 -14.17 5.32 -24.92
C ALA A 31 -15.02 4.68 -23.81
N GLY A 32 -15.24 5.38 -22.70
CA GLY A 32 -16.00 4.87 -21.55
C GLY A 32 -15.39 5.22 -20.21
N VAL A 33 -15.62 4.37 -19.24
CA VAL A 33 -15.11 4.49 -17.87
C VAL A 33 -14.28 3.29 -17.48
N VAL A 34 -13.27 3.51 -16.65
CA VAL A 34 -12.55 2.44 -15.95
C VAL A 34 -13.05 2.43 -14.51
N VAL A 35 -13.44 1.29 -14.05
CA VAL A 35 -14.11 1.13 -12.74
C VAL A 35 -13.43 0.08 -11.87
N ALA A 36 -13.61 0.22 -10.55
CA ALA A 36 -13.48 -0.86 -9.60
C ALA A 36 -14.88 -1.39 -9.28
N GLU A 37 -15.12 -2.66 -9.49
CA GLU A 37 -16.38 -3.31 -9.15
C GLU A 37 -16.25 -4.06 -7.82
N GLY A 38 -17.13 -3.78 -6.87
CA GLY A 38 -17.27 -4.53 -5.63
C GLY A 38 -18.35 -5.60 -5.74
N ASN A 39 -18.14 -6.71 -5.03
CA ASN A 39 -19.13 -7.76 -4.79
C ASN A 39 -19.62 -8.54 -6.02
N VAL A 40 -18.77 -8.69 -7.03
CA VAL A 40 -19.03 -9.66 -8.10
C VAL A 40 -18.50 -11.02 -7.64
N ASN A 41 -19.38 -11.95 -7.28
CA ASN A 41 -19.03 -13.25 -6.71
C ASN A 41 -18.10 -13.18 -5.49
N GLY A 42 -18.29 -12.18 -4.61
CA GLY A 42 -17.50 -11.98 -3.41
C GLY A 42 -16.07 -11.46 -3.66
N LYS A 43 -15.79 -10.95 -4.85
CA LYS A 43 -14.47 -10.41 -5.22
C LYS A 43 -14.59 -8.97 -5.70
N VAL A 44 -13.53 -8.19 -5.48
CA VAL A 44 -13.36 -6.87 -6.09
C VAL A 44 -12.62 -7.05 -7.42
N HIS A 45 -13.15 -6.47 -8.47
CA HIS A 45 -12.54 -6.45 -9.80
C HIS A 45 -12.02 -5.03 -10.08
N TRP A 46 -10.74 -4.92 -10.35
CA TRP A 46 -10.07 -3.65 -10.59
C TRP A 46 -9.80 -3.42 -12.08
N GLY A 47 -9.99 -2.19 -12.52
CA GLY A 47 -9.55 -1.75 -13.84
C GLY A 47 -10.36 -2.28 -15.03
N ARG A 48 -11.57 -2.82 -14.80
CA ARG A 48 -12.45 -3.19 -15.91
C ARG A 48 -12.87 -1.94 -16.68
N GLY A 49 -12.68 -1.97 -18.00
CA GLY A 49 -13.27 -0.97 -18.87
C GLY A 49 -14.75 -1.28 -19.12
N MET A 50 -15.60 -0.27 -19.00
CA MET A 50 -16.99 -0.30 -19.47
C MET A 50 -17.13 0.68 -20.63
N SER A 51 -17.75 0.23 -21.73
CA SER A 51 -18.06 1.11 -22.84
C SER A 51 -19.18 2.11 -22.48
N ALA A 52 -19.31 3.18 -23.25
CA ALA A 52 -20.40 4.13 -23.06
C ALA A 52 -21.78 3.45 -23.10
N ASP A 53 -21.98 2.52 -24.03
CA ASP A 53 -23.25 1.78 -24.20
C ASP A 53 -23.53 0.90 -22.96
N GLU A 54 -22.53 0.24 -22.38
CA GLU A 54 -22.68 -0.55 -21.16
C GLU A 54 -23.05 0.33 -19.96
N VAL A 55 -22.49 1.53 -19.87
CA VAL A 55 -22.80 2.50 -18.81
C VAL A 55 -24.22 3.04 -18.98
N GLU A 56 -24.65 3.37 -20.21
CA GLU A 56 -25.99 3.92 -20.50
C GLU A 56 -27.08 2.85 -20.38
N ALA A 57 -26.82 1.61 -20.75
CA ALA A 57 -27.77 0.52 -20.67
C ALA A 57 -28.03 0.02 -19.23
N ALA A 58 -27.13 0.30 -18.30
CA ALA A 58 -27.28 -0.13 -16.92
C ALA A 58 -28.25 0.79 -16.15
N SER A 59 -29.23 0.21 -15.45
CA SER A 59 -30.04 0.94 -14.47
C SER A 59 -29.17 1.31 -13.28
N HIS A 60 -28.91 2.60 -13.07
CA HIS A 60 -27.98 3.04 -12.04
C HIS A 60 -28.39 4.36 -11.40
N TYR A 61 -27.89 4.57 -10.19
CA TYR A 61 -27.96 5.82 -9.47
C TYR A 61 -26.55 6.37 -9.29
N ILE A 62 -26.36 7.67 -9.46
CA ILE A 62 -25.15 8.35 -9.02
C ILE A 62 -25.41 8.85 -7.60
N THR A 63 -24.55 8.47 -6.69
CA THR A 63 -24.48 9.10 -5.38
C THR A 63 -23.18 9.90 -5.35
N ARG A 64 -23.29 11.22 -5.42
CA ARG A 64 -22.19 12.14 -5.11
C ARG A 64 -22.28 12.50 -3.64
N TYR A 65 -21.22 12.21 -2.94
CA TYR A 65 -21.09 12.72 -1.59
C TYR A 65 -20.55 14.14 -1.63
N PRO A 66 -20.99 15.04 -0.72
CA PRO A 66 -20.39 16.36 -0.57
C PRO A 66 -18.89 16.28 -0.36
N GLU A 67 -18.16 17.29 -0.82
CA GLU A 67 -16.73 17.38 -0.54
C GLU A 67 -16.46 17.24 0.95
N GLY A 68 -15.57 16.33 1.33
CA GLY A 68 -15.29 16.00 2.73
C GLY A 68 -16.26 15.01 3.38
N TYR A 69 -17.27 14.50 2.66
CA TYR A 69 -18.10 13.42 3.18
C TYR A 69 -17.32 12.11 3.22
N VAL A 70 -17.35 11.49 4.36
CA VAL A 70 -16.78 10.18 4.58
C VAL A 70 -17.90 9.20 4.95
N PRO A 71 -18.13 8.13 4.19
CA PRO A 71 -19.12 7.12 4.53
C PRO A 71 -18.88 6.55 5.93
N PRO A 72 -19.91 6.32 6.74
CA PRO A 72 -19.74 5.75 8.08
C PRO A 72 -19.08 4.36 8.09
N ASP A 73 -19.14 3.63 6.97
CA ASP A 73 -18.53 2.30 6.81
C ASP A 73 -17.23 2.33 6.02
N ASP A 74 -16.66 3.51 5.71
CA ASP A 74 -15.37 3.61 5.04
C ASP A 74 -14.26 3.14 5.98
N PRO A 75 -13.58 2.02 5.66
CA PRO A 75 -12.52 1.50 6.51
C PRO A 75 -11.32 2.45 6.63
N SER A 76 -11.21 3.46 5.74
CA SER A 76 -10.14 4.47 5.81
C SER A 76 -10.37 5.53 6.88
N THR A 77 -11.61 5.67 7.41
CA THR A 77 -12.04 6.79 8.27
C THR A 77 -12.45 6.39 9.68
N GLY A 78 -12.52 5.10 9.98
CA GLY A 78 -12.71 4.63 11.33
C GLY A 78 -11.47 4.85 12.21
N GLU A 79 -11.65 4.75 13.55
CA GLU A 79 -10.53 4.69 14.48
C GLU A 79 -9.51 3.65 13.97
N PRO A 80 -8.22 4.00 13.95
CA PRO A 80 -7.18 3.09 13.50
C PRO A 80 -7.15 1.81 14.34
N LEU A 81 -6.61 0.72 13.80
CA LEU A 81 -6.36 -0.51 14.55
C LEU A 81 -5.35 -0.29 15.67
N GLY A 82 -4.41 0.62 15.44
CA GLY A 82 -3.42 1.03 16.41
C GLY A 82 -2.72 2.30 16.02
N THR A 83 -2.27 3.04 17.00
CA THR A 83 -1.47 4.25 16.84
C THR A 83 -0.52 4.39 18.01
N GLY A 84 0.56 5.13 17.82
CA GLY A 84 1.51 5.38 18.90
C GLY A 84 2.70 6.20 18.45
N THR A 85 3.65 6.36 19.37
CA THR A 85 4.91 7.06 19.12
C THR A 85 6.09 6.17 19.48
N ILE A 86 7.18 6.29 18.74
CA ILE A 86 8.44 5.60 19.04
C ILE A 86 9.61 6.40 18.48
N GLY A 87 10.62 6.68 19.30
CA GLY A 87 11.83 7.41 18.88
C GLY A 87 11.56 8.79 18.25
N GLY A 88 10.48 9.47 18.67
CA GLY A 88 10.07 10.76 18.06
C GLY A 88 9.26 10.63 16.75
N LEU A 89 9.01 9.40 16.28
CA LEU A 89 8.14 9.12 15.15
C LEU A 89 6.74 8.77 15.64
N THR A 90 5.75 9.07 14.84
CA THR A 90 4.34 8.65 15.03
C THR A 90 4.02 7.55 14.04
N TRP A 91 3.29 6.55 14.48
CA TRP A 91 2.78 5.50 13.61
C TRP A 91 1.27 5.35 13.74
N THR A 92 0.63 4.99 12.66
CA THR A 92 -0.81 4.72 12.60
C THR A 92 -1.05 3.53 11.68
N LEU A 93 -1.78 2.53 12.19
CA LEU A 93 -2.25 1.39 11.40
C LEU A 93 -3.73 1.56 11.13
N ALA A 94 -4.09 1.88 9.90
CA ALA A 94 -5.47 1.99 9.46
C ALA A 94 -6.15 0.61 9.40
N LYS A 95 -7.49 0.58 9.46
CA LYS A 95 -8.28 -0.66 9.29
C LYS A 95 -8.09 -1.31 7.92
N THR A 96 -7.66 -0.55 6.93
CA THR A 96 -7.26 -1.05 5.59
C THR A 96 -5.98 -1.88 5.60
N GLY A 97 -5.28 -1.96 6.73
CA GLY A 97 -3.98 -2.60 6.85
C GLY A 97 -2.81 -1.72 6.41
N THR A 98 -3.02 -0.43 6.19
CA THR A 98 -1.94 0.50 5.85
C THR A 98 -1.28 1.01 7.13
N LEU A 99 -0.01 0.66 7.32
CA LEU A 99 0.84 1.22 8.36
C LEU A 99 1.55 2.44 7.82
N THR A 100 1.27 3.59 8.38
CA THR A 100 1.95 4.87 8.07
C THR A 100 2.87 5.26 9.21
N ILE A 101 4.12 5.59 8.88
CA ILE A 101 5.12 6.09 9.83
C ILE A 101 5.54 7.49 9.40
N SER A 102 5.43 8.43 10.31
CA SER A 102 5.67 9.86 10.07
C SER A 102 6.51 10.48 11.18
N GLY A 103 7.00 11.70 10.93
CA GLY A 103 7.84 12.44 11.86
C GLY A 103 9.25 12.64 11.33
N ASN A 104 10.15 13.12 12.18
CA ASN A 104 11.53 13.42 11.80
C ASN A 104 12.50 12.66 12.69
N GLY A 105 13.44 11.96 12.07
CA GLY A 105 14.50 11.25 12.79
C GLY A 105 14.64 9.79 12.42
N ALA A 106 15.52 9.12 13.16
CA ALA A 106 15.79 7.70 12.96
C ALA A 106 14.69 6.84 13.59
N MET A 107 14.26 5.81 12.85
CA MET A 107 13.41 4.77 13.43
C MET A 107 14.28 3.88 14.33
N PRO A 108 13.91 3.69 15.60
CA PRO A 108 14.65 2.78 16.48
C PRO A 108 14.50 1.33 16.03
N ASP A 109 15.32 0.46 16.57
CA ASP A 109 15.17 -0.98 16.43
C ASP A 109 13.86 -1.44 17.09
N ILE A 110 13.18 -2.38 16.45
CA ILE A 110 11.87 -2.87 16.90
C ILE A 110 12.00 -4.33 17.33
N SER A 111 11.64 -4.58 18.57
CA SER A 111 11.53 -5.95 19.09
C SER A 111 10.12 -6.53 18.87
N SER A 112 10.00 -7.85 18.91
CA SER A 112 8.70 -8.53 18.78
C SER A 112 7.75 -8.07 19.91
N GLY A 113 6.54 -7.68 19.53
CA GLY A 113 5.50 -7.18 20.43
C GLY A 113 5.56 -5.68 20.73
N GLU A 114 6.57 -4.96 20.21
CA GLU A 114 6.70 -3.51 20.37
C GLU A 114 6.06 -2.75 19.21
N ALA A 115 5.54 -1.55 19.50
CA ALA A 115 4.93 -0.66 18.51
C ALA A 115 3.95 -1.41 17.60
N TRP A 116 4.09 -1.24 16.29
CA TRP A 116 3.26 -1.92 15.28
C TRP A 116 3.57 -3.41 15.09
N SER A 117 4.67 -3.94 15.63
CA SER A 117 4.99 -5.38 15.46
C SER A 117 3.95 -6.31 16.11
N ALA A 118 3.19 -5.81 17.10
CA ALA A 118 2.04 -6.52 17.66
C ALA A 118 0.92 -6.77 16.63
N TYR A 119 0.88 -5.96 15.56
CA TYR A 119 -0.10 -6.03 14.48
C TYR A 119 0.48 -6.60 13.18
N ALA A 120 1.64 -7.26 13.22
CA ALA A 120 2.37 -7.69 12.02
C ALA A 120 1.50 -8.44 10.98
N SER A 121 0.56 -9.28 11.44
CA SER A 121 -0.36 -10.02 10.57
C SER A 121 -1.45 -9.16 9.92
N GLN A 122 -1.66 -7.95 10.40
CA GLN A 122 -2.67 -7.01 9.91
C GLN A 122 -2.08 -5.91 9.02
N ILE A 123 -0.75 -5.80 8.97
CA ILE A 123 -0.04 -4.84 8.12
C ILE A 123 0.00 -5.41 6.71
N LEU A 124 -0.72 -4.77 5.78
CA LEU A 124 -0.77 -5.13 4.37
C LEU A 124 0.04 -4.19 3.48
N GLN A 125 0.18 -2.93 3.88
CA GLN A 125 0.96 -1.92 3.19
C GLN A 125 1.77 -1.11 4.19
N ILE A 126 3.03 -0.81 3.85
CA ILE A 126 3.93 0.02 4.67
C ILE A 126 4.24 1.30 3.91
N VAL A 127 3.93 2.43 4.52
CA VAL A 127 4.22 3.77 4.00
C VAL A 127 5.07 4.53 5.00
N ILE A 128 6.29 4.83 4.62
CA ILE A 128 7.20 5.64 5.41
C ILE A 128 7.22 7.03 4.80
N GLN A 129 6.88 8.04 5.58
CA GLN A 129 6.84 9.43 5.12
C GLN A 129 8.23 10.09 5.16
N ASN A 130 8.37 11.14 4.36
CA ASN A 130 9.56 11.98 4.39
C ASN A 130 9.80 12.54 5.80
N GLY A 131 11.09 12.62 6.19
CA GLY A 131 11.50 13.00 7.53
C GLY A 131 12.07 11.83 8.34
N VAL A 132 11.61 10.60 8.08
CA VAL A 132 12.22 9.39 8.64
C VAL A 132 13.58 9.18 7.97
N THR A 133 14.64 9.07 8.77
CA THR A 133 16.03 9.03 8.26
C THR A 133 16.64 7.64 8.21
N SER A 134 16.10 6.69 8.95
CA SER A 134 16.50 5.26 8.89
C SER A 134 15.36 4.35 9.26
N ILE A 135 15.42 3.11 8.78
CA ILE A 135 14.57 2.00 9.22
C ILE A 135 15.38 1.19 10.23
N GLY A 136 14.84 0.98 11.41
CA GLY A 136 15.49 0.23 12.48
C GLY A 136 15.60 -1.28 12.20
N THR A 137 16.46 -1.94 12.93
CA THR A 137 16.59 -3.40 12.91
C THR A 137 15.26 -4.06 13.27
N GLY A 138 14.85 -5.08 12.51
CA GLY A 138 13.63 -5.85 12.77
C GLY A 138 12.31 -5.09 12.57
N ALA A 139 12.32 -3.85 12.09
CA ALA A 139 11.17 -2.93 12.09
C ALA A 139 9.86 -3.53 11.54
N PHE A 140 9.94 -4.33 10.47
CA PHE A 140 8.78 -4.95 9.81
C PHE A 140 8.95 -6.47 9.68
N GLN A 141 9.76 -7.06 10.56
CA GLN A 141 10.02 -8.50 10.53
C GLN A 141 8.72 -9.28 10.68
N GLY A 142 8.48 -10.25 9.78
CA GLY A 142 7.33 -11.14 9.82
C GLY A 142 5.99 -10.46 9.52
N SER A 143 5.99 -9.25 8.95
CA SER A 143 4.75 -8.58 8.56
C SER A 143 4.05 -9.30 7.40
N ALA A 144 2.71 -9.20 7.35
CA ALA A 144 1.92 -9.67 6.22
C ALA A 144 1.94 -8.71 5.02
N ALA A 145 2.78 -7.66 5.06
CA ALA A 145 2.84 -6.63 4.03
C ALA A 145 3.07 -7.20 2.64
N ILE A 146 2.30 -6.68 1.69
CA ILE A 146 2.39 -6.99 0.27
C ILE A 146 3.31 -5.97 -0.43
N GLY A 147 3.33 -4.73 0.07
CA GLY A 147 4.14 -3.65 -0.47
C GLY A 147 4.73 -2.74 0.60
N ALA A 148 5.83 -2.08 0.25
CA ALA A 148 6.45 -1.05 1.08
C ALA A 148 6.99 0.10 0.23
N GLU A 149 6.81 1.33 0.71
CA GLU A 149 7.38 2.54 0.12
C GLU A 149 8.39 3.19 1.05
N ILE A 150 9.62 3.32 0.59
CA ILE A 150 10.76 3.85 1.33
C ILE A 150 11.18 5.18 0.67
N PRO A 151 11.01 6.32 1.37
CA PRO A 151 11.26 7.64 0.80
C PRO A 151 12.76 7.98 0.74
N ALA A 152 13.08 9.03 -0.02
CA ALA A 152 14.46 9.51 -0.22
C ALA A 152 15.14 10.02 1.07
N SER A 153 14.39 10.35 2.11
CA SER A 153 14.94 10.75 3.39
C SER A 153 15.62 9.61 4.15
N VAL A 154 15.22 8.35 3.87
CA VAL A 154 15.81 7.17 4.52
C VAL A 154 17.19 6.91 3.93
N LYS A 155 18.21 6.86 4.79
CA LYS A 155 19.61 6.55 4.44
C LYS A 155 19.96 5.10 4.64
N THR A 156 19.36 4.46 5.63
CA THR A 156 19.71 3.10 6.02
C THR A 156 18.46 2.25 6.21
N ILE A 157 18.46 1.06 5.62
CA ILE A 157 17.51 -0.02 5.94
C ILE A 157 18.24 -0.97 6.88
N GLY A 158 17.75 -1.07 8.11
CA GLY A 158 18.37 -1.84 9.19
C GLY A 158 18.41 -3.35 8.95
N GLY A 159 19.19 -4.04 9.75
CA GLY A 159 19.31 -5.50 9.68
C GLY A 159 17.95 -6.18 9.94
N SER A 160 17.63 -7.24 9.19
CA SER A 160 16.38 -7.99 9.36
C SER A 160 15.10 -7.13 9.25
N ALA A 161 15.16 -5.91 8.72
CA ALA A 161 14.04 -4.97 8.72
C ALA A 161 12.74 -5.57 8.13
N PHE A 162 12.83 -6.35 7.06
CA PHE A 162 11.69 -7.05 6.42
C PHE A 162 11.86 -8.58 6.45
N ARG A 163 12.73 -9.09 7.32
CA ARG A 163 12.97 -10.54 7.38
C ARG A 163 11.68 -11.31 7.59
N ASN A 164 11.48 -12.38 6.79
CA ASN A 164 10.31 -13.25 6.83
C ASN A 164 8.96 -12.55 6.55
N SER A 165 8.96 -11.37 5.94
CA SER A 165 7.75 -10.77 5.36
C SER A 165 7.43 -11.51 4.07
N SER A 166 6.90 -12.74 4.20
CA SER A 166 6.80 -13.71 3.10
C SER A 166 5.88 -13.28 1.96
N ASN A 167 4.93 -12.39 2.24
CA ASN A 167 3.97 -11.87 1.27
C ASN A 167 4.47 -10.62 0.53
N LEU A 168 5.62 -10.07 0.94
CA LEU A 168 6.16 -8.83 0.35
C LEU A 168 6.52 -9.06 -1.12
N ALA A 169 5.68 -8.53 -2.01
CA ALA A 169 5.80 -8.71 -3.46
C ALA A 169 6.52 -7.52 -4.14
N SER A 170 6.41 -6.33 -3.56
CA SER A 170 7.04 -5.13 -4.10
C SER A 170 7.61 -4.21 -3.01
N VAL A 171 8.77 -3.64 -3.28
CA VAL A 171 9.39 -2.61 -2.47
C VAL A 171 9.88 -1.49 -3.37
N LYS A 172 9.36 -0.28 -3.14
CA LYS A 172 9.85 0.92 -3.80
C LYS A 172 10.90 1.59 -2.92
N ILE A 173 12.14 1.58 -3.36
CA ILE A 173 13.25 2.25 -2.69
C ILE A 173 13.59 3.50 -3.49
N SER A 174 13.46 4.67 -2.85
CA SER A 174 13.79 5.94 -3.51
C SER A 174 15.30 6.23 -3.48
N GLU A 175 15.76 7.07 -4.40
CA GLU A 175 17.11 7.62 -4.35
C GLU A 175 17.39 8.29 -3.00
N GLY A 176 18.58 8.03 -2.45
CA GLY A 176 18.99 8.52 -1.15
C GLY A 176 19.25 7.43 -0.12
N VAL A 177 18.74 6.20 -0.34
CA VAL A 177 19.12 5.04 0.48
C VAL A 177 20.56 4.65 0.15
N GLU A 178 21.41 4.59 1.16
CA GLU A 178 22.86 4.38 1.04
C GLU A 178 23.28 2.96 1.44
N SER A 179 22.51 2.33 2.34
CA SER A 179 22.84 1.00 2.84
C SER A 179 21.62 0.14 3.14
N ILE A 180 21.77 -1.15 2.86
CA ILE A 180 20.81 -2.21 3.19
C ILE A 180 21.50 -3.18 4.14
N GLY A 181 20.92 -3.41 5.30
CA GLY A 181 21.49 -4.21 6.37
C GLY A 181 21.48 -5.72 6.10
N GLU A 182 22.18 -6.44 6.98
CA GLU A 182 22.22 -7.90 6.96
C GLU A 182 20.82 -8.51 7.10
N ASN A 183 20.50 -9.54 6.28
CA ASN A 183 19.20 -10.23 6.29
C ASN A 183 17.98 -9.30 6.06
N ALA A 184 18.14 -8.09 5.58
CA ALA A 184 17.08 -7.07 5.52
C ALA A 184 15.78 -7.56 4.86
N PHE A 185 15.87 -8.29 3.75
CA PHE A 185 14.74 -8.90 3.02
C PHE A 185 14.79 -10.44 3.02
N ARG A 186 15.55 -11.04 3.94
CA ARG A 186 15.66 -12.49 3.99
C ARG A 186 14.30 -13.14 4.18
N GLY A 187 13.96 -14.11 3.32
CA GLY A 187 12.71 -14.86 3.39
C GLY A 187 11.49 -14.10 2.87
N CYS A 188 11.67 -12.99 2.13
CA CYS A 188 10.60 -12.33 1.39
C CYS A 188 10.27 -13.15 0.12
N GLY A 189 9.57 -14.28 0.32
CA GLY A 189 9.41 -15.31 -0.70
C GLY A 189 8.68 -14.86 -1.96
N GLN A 190 7.79 -13.87 -1.85
CA GLN A 190 6.99 -13.34 -2.96
C GLN A 190 7.62 -12.13 -3.66
N LEU A 191 8.80 -11.66 -3.23
CA LEU A 191 9.47 -10.52 -3.85
C LEU A 191 9.98 -10.90 -5.24
N GLN A 192 9.35 -10.35 -6.30
CA GLN A 192 9.61 -10.70 -7.69
C GLN A 192 10.73 -9.89 -8.33
N SER A 193 10.81 -8.62 -7.97
CA SER A 193 11.82 -7.70 -8.47
C SER A 193 12.17 -6.65 -7.43
N ILE A 194 13.39 -6.14 -7.53
CA ILE A 194 13.81 -4.99 -6.74
C ILE A 194 14.69 -4.08 -7.58
N THR A 195 14.46 -2.79 -7.46
CA THR A 195 15.34 -1.76 -8.01
C THR A 195 16.10 -1.12 -6.85
N LEU A 196 17.40 -1.25 -6.89
CA LEU A 196 18.33 -0.60 -5.96
C LEU A 196 18.79 0.71 -6.59
N PRO A 197 18.51 1.85 -5.98
CA PRO A 197 18.94 3.14 -6.52
C PRO A 197 20.48 3.27 -6.53
N ALA A 198 21.00 4.14 -7.40
CA ALA A 198 22.45 4.37 -7.54
C ALA A 198 23.12 4.82 -6.23
N SER A 199 22.35 5.39 -5.31
CA SER A 199 22.82 5.80 -3.98
C SER A 199 23.22 4.62 -3.08
N VAL A 200 22.75 3.38 -3.36
CA VAL A 200 23.04 2.21 -2.51
C VAL A 200 24.50 1.77 -2.71
N GLY A 201 25.34 2.10 -1.74
CA GLY A 201 26.76 1.75 -1.71
C GLY A 201 27.06 0.42 -1.02
N SER A 202 26.13 -0.12 -0.23
CA SER A 202 26.36 -1.39 0.49
C SER A 202 25.08 -2.20 0.68
N VAL A 203 25.23 -3.52 0.51
CA VAL A 203 24.17 -4.50 0.79
C VAL A 203 24.77 -5.56 1.72
N GLY A 204 24.15 -5.76 2.85
CA GLY A 204 24.60 -6.67 3.90
C GLY A 204 24.47 -8.14 3.51
N SER A 205 25.15 -9.00 4.26
CA SER A 205 25.15 -10.45 4.02
C SER A 205 23.72 -11.01 4.09
N ALA A 206 23.42 -11.97 3.20
CA ALA A 206 22.13 -12.65 3.12
C ALA A 206 20.91 -11.71 2.99
N ALA A 207 21.08 -10.45 2.56
CA ALA A 207 20.00 -9.46 2.49
C ALA A 207 18.77 -9.95 1.71
N PHE A 208 18.98 -10.73 0.63
CA PHE A 208 17.90 -11.31 -0.22
C PHE A 208 17.86 -12.85 -0.17
N MET A 209 18.49 -13.46 0.83
CA MET A 209 18.48 -14.92 0.96
C MET A 209 17.05 -15.44 1.14
N GLY A 210 16.63 -16.41 0.31
CA GLY A 210 15.29 -17.00 0.38
C GLY A 210 14.17 -16.16 -0.24
N CYS A 211 14.50 -15.13 -1.02
CA CYS A 211 13.57 -14.46 -1.93
C CYS A 211 13.37 -15.36 -3.16
N ARG A 212 12.45 -16.33 -3.07
CA ARG A 212 12.36 -17.44 -4.05
C ARG A 212 11.83 -17.00 -5.41
N GLU A 213 10.99 -15.97 -5.42
CA GLU A 213 10.39 -15.41 -6.64
C GLU A 213 11.24 -14.27 -7.25
N LEU A 214 12.37 -13.92 -6.64
CA LEU A 214 13.21 -12.82 -7.11
C LEU A 214 13.93 -13.22 -8.39
N THR A 215 13.43 -12.74 -9.52
CA THR A 215 13.98 -12.97 -10.85
C THR A 215 14.78 -11.79 -11.38
N GLN A 216 14.60 -10.60 -10.82
CA GLN A 216 15.24 -9.39 -11.28
C GLN A 216 15.70 -8.51 -10.12
N ALA A 217 16.99 -8.19 -10.09
CA ALA A 217 17.57 -7.13 -9.29
C ALA A 217 18.26 -6.13 -10.22
N VAL A 218 17.83 -4.88 -10.20
CA VAL A 218 18.35 -3.80 -11.05
C VAL A 218 19.07 -2.80 -10.18
N PHE A 219 20.27 -2.40 -10.59
CA PHE A 219 20.94 -1.21 -10.07
C PHE A 219 20.66 -0.08 -11.05
N ALA A 220 20.04 0.99 -10.55
CA ALA A 220 19.64 2.17 -11.33
C ALA A 220 20.78 3.16 -11.45
#